data_3e4b3f99eeaf7dde4011292cf9102aa3
#
_entry.id   3e4b3f99eeaf7dde4011292cf9102aa3
#
_cell.length_a   1.000
_cell.length_b   1.000
_cell.length_c   1.000
_cell.angle_alpha   90.00
_cell.angle_beta   90.00
_cell.angle_gamma   90.00
#
_symmetry.space_group_name_H-M   'P 1'
#
loop_
_entity.id
_entity.type
_entity.pdbx_description
1 polymer ?
#
loop_
_entity_poly.entity_id
_entity_poly.type
_entity_poly.pdbx_seq_one_letter_code
_entity_poly.pdbx_strand_id
1 'polypeptide(L)'
;MAKNAKANPAHPRKLRDVKTWDRETDVAIVGLGGAGACAALEAADAGAEVLVFEVASAGGGSTALSSAEIYMGGSGGTRVQQACGFEDKTEDIVTYMMMSAGPQAD
;
A
#
# COMPACT_ATOMS: atom_id res chain seq x y z
N MET A 1 23.33 -21.88 -35.21
CA MET A 1 22.01 -21.74 -34.56
C MET A 1 22.21 -21.47 -33.08
N ALA A 2 22.13 -20.23 -32.68
CA ALA A 2 22.25 -19.83 -31.26
C ALA A 2 20.96 -20.29 -30.54
N LYS A 3 21.11 -21.22 -29.60
CA LYS A 3 20.01 -21.62 -28.72
C LYS A 3 19.57 -20.39 -27.90
N ASN A 4 18.36 -19.91 -28.12
CA ASN A 4 17.71 -18.94 -27.24
C ASN A 4 17.74 -19.50 -25.82
N ALA A 5 18.73 -19.10 -25.03
CA ALA A 5 18.72 -19.34 -23.61
C ALA A 5 17.48 -18.61 -23.06
N LYS A 6 16.45 -19.36 -22.69
CA LYS A 6 15.29 -18.80 -21.98
C LYS A 6 15.84 -18.07 -20.77
N ALA A 7 15.65 -16.75 -20.76
CA ALA A 7 16.06 -15.93 -19.62
C ALA A 7 15.47 -16.55 -18.35
N ASN A 8 16.31 -16.78 -17.34
CA ASN A 8 15.83 -17.28 -16.06
C ASN A 8 14.94 -16.19 -15.44
N PRO A 9 13.64 -16.42 -15.24
CA PRO A 9 12.72 -15.42 -14.72
C PRO A 9 13.03 -14.98 -13.28
N ALA A 10 13.89 -15.71 -12.59
CA ALA A 10 14.29 -15.42 -11.21
C ALA A 10 15.38 -14.35 -11.06
N HIS A 11 15.98 -13.88 -12.15
CA HIS A 11 17.02 -12.86 -12.09
C HIS A 11 16.57 -11.57 -12.74
N PRO A 12 16.75 -10.41 -12.05
CA PRO A 12 16.43 -9.10 -12.62
C PRO A 12 17.34 -8.85 -13.84
N ARG A 13 16.74 -8.37 -14.92
CA ARG A 13 17.45 -7.96 -16.12
C ARG A 13 17.89 -6.50 -15.98
N LYS A 14 19.05 -6.16 -16.54
CA LYS A 14 19.44 -4.76 -16.67
C LYS A 14 18.56 -4.10 -17.72
N LEU A 15 18.18 -2.84 -17.49
CA LEU A 15 17.33 -2.08 -18.42
C LEU A 15 17.86 -2.10 -19.86
N ARG A 16 19.18 -1.97 -20.05
CA ARG A 16 19.85 -2.01 -21.36
C ARG A 16 19.69 -3.34 -22.13
N ASP A 17 19.34 -4.43 -21.42
CA ASP A 17 19.19 -5.77 -21.99
C ASP A 17 17.74 -6.04 -22.43
N VAL A 18 16.81 -5.12 -22.10
CA VAL A 18 15.40 -5.18 -22.50
C VAL A 18 15.26 -4.49 -23.86
N LYS A 19 14.96 -5.26 -24.88
CA LYS A 19 14.85 -4.77 -26.27
C LYS A 19 13.44 -4.39 -26.66
N THR A 20 12.47 -5.01 -26.03
CA THR A 20 11.04 -4.79 -26.29
C THR A 20 10.27 -4.86 -24.99
N TRP A 21 9.24 -4.04 -24.88
CA TRP A 21 8.31 -4.02 -23.76
C TRP A 21 6.98 -4.64 -24.19
N ASP A 22 6.39 -5.44 -23.33
CA ASP A 22 5.06 -6.00 -23.55
C ASP A 22 3.96 -4.98 -23.29
N ARG A 23 4.24 -4.04 -22.39
CA ARG A 23 3.35 -2.94 -21.99
C ARG A 23 4.16 -1.71 -21.64
N GLU A 24 3.60 -0.55 -21.92
CA GLU A 24 4.08 0.77 -21.51
C GLU A 24 2.95 1.48 -20.78
N THR A 25 3.27 2.25 -19.76
CA THR A 25 2.33 3.00 -18.92
C THR A 25 3.07 4.13 -18.21
N ASP A 26 2.35 5.15 -17.76
CA ASP A 26 2.94 6.25 -17.00
C ASP A 26 3.30 5.80 -15.59
N VAL A 27 2.46 4.96 -14.96
CA VAL A 27 2.66 4.46 -13.60
C VAL A 27 2.43 2.96 -13.53
N ALA A 28 3.46 2.22 -13.12
CA ALA A 28 3.39 0.79 -12.86
C ALA A 28 3.35 0.52 -11.35
N ILE A 29 2.30 -0.16 -10.88
CA ILE A 29 2.10 -0.47 -9.46
C ILE A 29 2.21 -1.98 -9.27
N VAL A 30 2.95 -2.41 -8.26
CA VAL A 30 3.08 -3.81 -7.89
C VAL A 30 2.34 -4.08 -6.59
N GLY A 31 1.30 -4.91 -6.68
CA GLY A 31 0.39 -5.26 -5.60
C GLY A 31 -0.88 -4.39 -5.57
N LEU A 32 -2.04 -5.05 -5.47
CA LEU A 32 -3.36 -4.42 -5.38
C LEU A 32 -3.96 -4.62 -3.97
N GLY A 33 -3.18 -4.30 -2.94
CA GLY A 33 -3.68 -4.08 -1.58
C GLY A 33 -4.17 -2.64 -1.40
N GLY A 34 -4.47 -2.23 -0.17
CA GLY A 34 -4.96 -0.88 0.12
C GLY A 34 -4.05 0.23 -0.41
N ALA A 35 -2.75 0.13 -0.19
CA ALA A 35 -1.79 1.13 -0.66
C ALA A 35 -1.71 1.18 -2.20
N GLY A 36 -1.67 0.02 -2.86
CA GLY A 36 -1.64 -0.06 -4.32
C GLY A 36 -2.93 0.47 -4.96
N ALA A 37 -4.08 0.19 -4.36
CA ALA A 37 -5.36 0.71 -4.82
C ALA A 37 -5.44 2.24 -4.69
N CYS A 38 -5.02 2.81 -3.56
CA CYS A 38 -4.97 4.26 -3.37
C CYS A 38 -4.01 4.92 -4.37
N ALA A 39 -2.81 4.37 -4.55
CA ALA A 39 -1.85 4.90 -5.52
C ALA A 39 -2.38 4.84 -6.97
N ALA A 40 -3.10 3.77 -7.32
CA ALA A 40 -3.70 3.63 -8.65
C ALA A 40 -4.80 4.68 -8.88
N LEU A 41 -5.67 4.90 -7.90
CA LEU A 41 -6.75 5.89 -7.98
C LEU A 41 -6.19 7.30 -8.12
N GLU A 42 -5.26 7.69 -7.25
CA GLU A 42 -4.66 9.03 -7.27
C GLU A 42 -3.92 9.30 -8.60
N ALA A 43 -3.19 8.32 -9.12
CA ALA A 43 -2.51 8.46 -10.39
C ALA A 43 -3.51 8.58 -11.56
N ALA A 44 -4.55 7.77 -11.56
CA ALA A 44 -5.59 7.80 -12.59
C ALA A 44 -6.40 9.12 -12.54
N ASP A 45 -6.73 9.61 -11.35
CA ASP A 45 -7.41 10.88 -11.16
C ASP A 45 -6.55 12.08 -11.63
N ALA A 46 -5.22 11.94 -11.54
CA ALA A 46 -4.27 12.89 -12.13
C ALA A 46 -4.13 12.77 -13.65
N GLY A 47 -4.82 11.83 -14.30
CA GLY A 47 -4.82 11.62 -15.75
C GLY A 47 -3.71 10.70 -16.26
N ALA A 48 -2.99 10.00 -15.40
CA ALA A 48 -1.97 9.04 -15.80
C ALA A 48 -2.58 7.71 -16.26
N GLU A 49 -1.93 7.08 -17.25
CA GLU A 49 -2.19 5.68 -17.57
C GLU A 49 -1.54 4.78 -16.52
N VAL A 50 -2.35 3.92 -15.88
CA VAL A 50 -1.91 3.11 -14.74
C VAL A 50 -2.00 1.62 -15.07
N LEU A 51 -0.93 0.89 -14.78
CA LEU A 51 -0.89 -0.55 -14.87
C LEU A 51 -0.60 -1.15 -13.49
N VAL A 52 -1.48 -2.04 -13.03
CA VAL A 52 -1.33 -2.71 -11.74
C VAL A 52 -1.01 -4.19 -11.95
N PHE A 53 0.03 -4.66 -11.28
CA PHE A 53 0.42 -6.06 -11.25
C PHE A 53 0.03 -6.67 -9.91
N GLU A 54 -0.81 -7.70 -9.92
CA GLU A 54 -1.20 -8.44 -8.72
C GLU A 54 -0.87 -9.93 -8.90
N VAL A 55 -0.29 -10.54 -7.87
CA VAL A 55 0.10 -11.96 -7.91
C VAL A 55 -1.07 -12.89 -7.59
N ALA A 56 -2.02 -12.42 -6.79
CA ALA A 56 -3.22 -13.17 -6.45
C ALA A 56 -4.28 -13.10 -7.56
N SER A 57 -5.28 -13.95 -7.51
CA SER A 57 -6.39 -13.97 -8.46
C SER A 57 -7.35 -12.79 -8.32
N ALA A 58 -7.23 -12.02 -7.24
CA ALA A 58 -8.02 -10.82 -6.96
C ALA A 58 -7.20 -9.83 -6.13
N GLY A 59 -7.58 -8.55 -6.19
CA GLY A 59 -7.02 -7.52 -5.33
C GLY A 59 -7.48 -7.65 -3.88
N GLY A 60 -6.87 -6.85 -3.00
CA GLY A 60 -7.21 -6.75 -1.59
C GLY A 60 -6.03 -6.93 -0.64
N GLY A 61 -5.16 -7.91 -0.89
CA GLY A 61 -4.01 -8.21 -0.05
C GLY A 61 -4.39 -8.34 1.43
N SER A 62 -3.51 -8.00 2.32
CA SER A 62 -3.76 -8.00 3.77
C SER A 62 -4.87 -7.02 4.19
N THR A 63 -5.12 -5.98 3.39
CA THR A 63 -6.18 -5.00 3.65
C THR A 63 -7.56 -5.64 3.64
N ALA A 64 -7.83 -6.55 2.71
CA ALA A 64 -9.11 -7.27 2.64
C ALA A 64 -9.31 -8.25 3.81
N LEU A 65 -8.24 -8.63 4.51
CA LEU A 65 -8.29 -9.51 5.66
C LEU A 65 -8.37 -8.75 6.99
N SER A 66 -8.24 -7.42 6.95
CA SER A 66 -8.38 -6.58 8.13
C SER A 66 -9.85 -6.45 8.54
N SER A 67 -10.10 -6.24 9.84
CA SER A 67 -11.43 -5.93 10.35
C SER A 67 -11.89 -4.50 10.05
N ALA A 68 -11.07 -3.73 9.34
CA ALA A 68 -11.27 -2.31 9.04
C ALA A 68 -11.37 -1.43 10.30
N GLU A 69 -10.78 -1.86 11.39
CA GLU A 69 -10.63 -1.03 12.58
C GLU A 69 -9.59 0.05 12.35
N ILE A 70 -9.97 1.28 12.63
CA ILE A 70 -9.11 2.45 12.51
C ILE A 70 -8.98 3.10 13.88
N TYR A 71 -7.76 3.11 14.40
CA TYR A 71 -7.46 3.86 15.62
C TYR A 71 -7.47 5.36 15.32
N MET A 72 -8.39 6.06 15.93
CA MET A 72 -8.57 7.50 15.74
C MET A 72 -8.66 8.19 17.09
N GLY A 73 -7.92 9.27 17.23
CA GLY A 73 -7.93 10.04 18.47
C GLY A 73 -6.85 11.14 18.46
N GLY A 74 -6.56 11.66 19.64
CA GLY A 74 -5.66 12.80 19.83
C GLY A 74 -6.30 14.13 19.41
N SER A 75 -5.59 15.22 19.60
CA SER A 75 -6.01 16.59 19.24
C SER A 75 -7.39 17.00 19.80
N GLY A 76 -7.74 16.52 20.99
CA GLY A 76 -9.02 16.77 21.65
C GLY A 76 -10.09 15.71 21.40
N GLY A 77 -9.79 14.69 20.60
CA GLY A 77 -10.68 13.57 20.31
C GLY A 77 -11.56 13.75 19.07
N THR A 78 -12.20 12.67 18.69
CA THR A 78 -13.21 12.65 17.61
C THR A 78 -14.49 13.37 18.04
N ARG A 79 -15.34 13.75 17.09
CA ARG A 79 -16.66 14.34 17.39
C ARG A 79 -17.52 13.45 18.31
N VAL A 80 -17.40 12.12 18.17
CA VAL A 80 -18.14 11.17 19.01
C VAL A 80 -17.59 11.18 20.43
N GLN A 81 -16.28 11.14 20.61
CA GLN A 81 -15.63 11.24 21.92
C GLN A 81 -16.05 12.52 22.63
N GLN A 82 -15.94 13.67 21.95
CA GLN A 82 -16.34 14.97 22.50
C GLN A 82 -17.83 15.02 22.86
N ALA A 83 -18.72 14.48 22.03
CA ALA A 83 -20.16 14.41 22.32
C ALA A 83 -20.47 13.55 23.55
N CYS A 84 -19.62 12.55 23.83
CA CYS A 84 -19.73 11.69 25.02
C CYS A 84 -18.98 12.26 26.25
N GLY A 85 -18.39 13.46 26.14
CA GLY A 85 -17.68 14.10 27.24
C GLY A 85 -16.26 13.58 27.47
N PHE A 86 -15.69 12.89 26.47
CA PHE A 86 -14.31 12.45 26.52
C PHE A 86 -13.39 13.45 25.83
N GLU A 87 -12.29 13.78 26.49
CA GLU A 87 -11.16 14.50 25.93
C GLU A 87 -10.03 13.51 25.65
N ASP A 88 -9.48 13.55 24.46
CA ASP A 88 -8.42 12.64 24.03
C ASP A 88 -7.20 13.44 23.59
N LYS A 89 -6.11 13.34 24.34
CA LYS A 89 -4.87 14.07 24.06
C LYS A 89 -3.99 13.28 23.11
N THR A 90 -3.19 13.98 22.34
CA THR A 90 -2.23 13.34 21.42
C THR A 90 -1.26 12.44 22.16
N GLU A 91 -0.83 12.82 23.35
CA GLU A 91 0.07 12.04 24.18
C GLU A 91 -0.55 10.71 24.64
N ASP A 92 -1.86 10.70 24.89
CA ASP A 92 -2.59 9.53 25.36
C ASP A 92 -2.72 8.49 24.24
N ILE A 93 -3.05 8.91 23.01
CA ILE A 93 -3.12 7.99 21.88
C ILE A 93 -1.73 7.47 21.50
N VAL A 94 -0.70 8.32 21.53
CA VAL A 94 0.68 7.87 21.28
C VAL A 94 1.09 6.84 22.33
N THR A 95 0.82 7.08 23.60
CA THR A 95 1.11 6.13 24.69
C THR A 95 0.39 4.81 24.46
N TYR A 96 -0.90 4.84 24.12
CA TYR A 96 -1.69 3.64 23.83
C TYR A 96 -1.11 2.86 22.64
N MET A 97 -0.77 3.55 21.55
CA MET A 97 -0.21 2.92 20.36
C MET A 97 1.15 2.27 20.63
N MET A 98 2.02 2.95 21.38
CA MET A 98 3.34 2.41 21.77
C MET A 98 3.19 1.17 22.68
N MET A 99 2.26 1.22 23.64
CA MET A 99 1.99 0.06 24.50
C MET A 99 1.42 -1.13 23.69
N SER A 100 0.56 -0.87 22.74
CA SER A 100 -0.07 -1.89 21.90
C SER A 100 0.90 -2.51 20.89
N ALA A 101 1.81 -1.72 20.34
CA ALA A 101 2.85 -2.18 19.41
C ALA A 101 3.97 -2.95 20.10
N GLY A 102 4.14 -2.75 21.42
CA GLY A 102 5.13 -3.46 22.24
C GLY A 102 6.57 -2.95 22.05
N PRO A 103 7.57 -3.73 22.53
CA PRO A 103 8.96 -3.24 22.66
C PRO A 103 9.69 -3.01 21.34
N GLN A 104 9.08 -3.30 20.21
CA GLN A 104 9.65 -3.09 18.87
C GLN A 104 9.05 -1.86 18.17
N ALA A 105 8.23 -1.08 18.87
CA ALA A 105 7.69 0.17 18.34
C ALA A 105 8.80 1.24 18.29
N ASP A 106 8.97 1.86 17.12
CA ASP A 106 9.84 3.01 16.88
C ASP A 106 9.02 4.30 16.75
#